data_30d510e49d3c62551fc1c6073db04228
#
_entry.id   30d510e49d3c62551fc1c6073db04228
#
_cell.length_a   1.000
_cell.length_b   1.000
_cell.length_c   1.000
_cell.angle_alpha   90.00
_cell.angle_beta   90.00
_cell.angle_gamma   90.00
#
_symmetry.space_group_name_H-M   'P 1'
#
loop_
_entity.id
_entity.type
_entity.pdbx_description
1 polymer ?
#
loop_
_entity_poly.entity_id
_entity_poly.type
_entity_poly.pdbx_seq_one_letter_code
_entity_poly.pdbx_strand_id
1 'polypeptide(L)'
;MLHPMSLFALLLCIGLNLLGVSPAVAASTSGVDVEHGGQLFSANCAACHMGGGYVISASRTLSQSDLQTHLNEYGDDHIEAIEHQIENGKNAMPSFEGKLSEQDIVDVAAYVELKAEKGWQR
;
A
#
# COMPACT_ATOMS: atom_id res chain seq x y z
N MET A 1 73.60 -4.85 -20.58
CA MET A 1 72.43 -5.16 -21.45
C MET A 1 71.17 -5.11 -20.63
N LEU A 2 70.45 -4.10 -20.81
CA LEU A 2 69.18 -3.92 -20.10
C LEU A 2 68.07 -4.50 -20.97
N HIS A 3 67.38 -5.50 -20.46
CA HIS A 3 66.27 -6.09 -21.16
C HIS A 3 65.03 -5.17 -21.14
N PRO A 4 64.38 -4.91 -22.27
CA PRO A 4 63.26 -4.03 -22.39
C PRO A 4 61.90 -4.71 -22.05
N MET A 5 61.90 -5.65 -21.12
CA MET A 5 60.68 -6.40 -20.79
C MET A 5 59.96 -5.94 -19.51
N SER A 6 60.47 -4.87 -18.88
CA SER A 6 59.90 -4.44 -17.61
C SER A 6 58.91 -3.26 -17.71
N LEU A 7 58.72 -2.71 -18.91
CA LEU A 7 57.85 -1.55 -19.11
C LEU A 7 56.44 -1.88 -19.60
N PHE A 8 56.18 -3.13 -19.99
CA PHE A 8 54.86 -3.56 -20.47
C PHE A 8 53.94 -4.07 -19.38
N ALA A 9 54.48 -4.33 -18.19
CA ALA A 9 53.68 -4.86 -17.08
C ALA A 9 52.96 -3.77 -16.26
N LEU A 10 53.29 -2.49 -16.46
CA LEU A 10 52.78 -1.41 -15.66
C LEU A 10 51.57 -0.67 -16.29
N LEU A 11 51.21 -0.99 -17.51
CA LEU A 11 50.12 -0.31 -18.24
C LEU A 11 48.83 -1.11 -18.29
N LEU A 12 48.77 -2.28 -17.65
CA LEU A 12 47.58 -3.14 -17.68
C LEU A 12 46.68 -3.02 -16.43
N CYS A 13 47.01 -2.15 -15.47
CA CYS A 13 46.24 -2.01 -14.23
C CYS A 13 45.40 -0.77 -14.13
N ILE A 14 45.27 0.05 -15.16
CA ILE A 14 44.49 1.31 -15.11
C ILE A 14 43.24 1.24 -16.00
N GLY A 15 42.69 0.08 -16.18
CA GLY A 15 41.58 -0.07 -17.11
C GLY A 15 40.39 -0.85 -16.62
N LEU A 16 40.02 -0.82 -15.35
CA LEU A 16 38.78 -1.50 -15.00
C LEU A 16 38.19 -1.03 -13.66
N ASN A 17 37.66 0.18 -13.63
CA ASN A 17 36.73 0.58 -12.58
C ASN A 17 35.75 1.62 -13.07
N LEU A 18 35.14 1.38 -14.21
CA LEU A 18 33.88 1.99 -14.59
C LEU A 18 32.73 0.96 -14.39
N LEU A 19 32.63 0.47 -13.16
CA LEU A 19 31.37 -0.10 -12.71
C LEU A 19 30.41 1.07 -12.58
N GLY A 20 29.68 1.31 -13.65
CA GLY A 20 28.54 2.20 -13.64
C GLY A 20 27.59 1.71 -12.55
N VAL A 21 27.50 2.45 -11.45
CA VAL A 21 26.40 2.33 -10.53
C VAL A 21 25.18 2.81 -11.30
N SER A 22 24.48 1.87 -11.92
CA SER A 22 23.14 2.17 -12.42
C SER A 22 22.28 2.54 -11.21
N PRO A 23 21.67 3.73 -11.20
CA PRO A 23 20.67 3.99 -10.21
C PRO A 23 19.60 2.93 -10.39
N ALA A 24 19.36 2.14 -9.35
CA ALA A 24 18.19 1.30 -9.29
C ALA A 24 17.00 2.24 -9.36
N VAL A 25 16.40 2.36 -10.54
CA VAL A 25 15.07 2.94 -10.67
C VAL A 25 14.18 1.99 -9.89
N ALA A 26 13.74 2.43 -8.72
CA ALA A 26 12.66 1.76 -8.03
C ALA A 26 11.49 1.74 -9.01
N ALA A 27 11.25 0.60 -9.64
CA ALA A 27 10.05 0.39 -10.42
C ALA A 27 8.89 0.61 -9.45
N SER A 28 8.14 1.68 -9.65
CA SER A 28 6.83 1.83 -9.05
C SER A 28 6.01 0.66 -9.57
N THR A 29 6.03 -0.44 -8.84
CA THR A 29 5.06 -1.49 -9.03
C THR A 29 3.74 -0.84 -8.67
N SER A 30 2.92 -0.54 -9.68
CA SER A 30 1.52 -0.19 -9.52
C SER A 30 0.78 -1.44 -9.02
N GLY A 31 1.15 -1.89 -7.83
CA GLY A 31 0.58 -2.99 -7.10
C GLY A 31 -0.07 -2.45 -5.83
N VAL A 32 -1.01 -3.21 -5.30
CA VAL A 32 -1.65 -2.92 -4.01
C VAL A 32 -0.62 -3.05 -2.89
N ASP A 33 -0.50 -2.03 -2.04
CA ASP A 33 0.36 -2.02 -0.86
C ASP A 33 -0.48 -2.03 0.42
N VAL A 34 -0.70 -3.23 0.95
CA VAL A 34 -1.50 -3.43 2.17
C VAL A 34 -0.84 -2.83 3.41
N GLU A 35 0.48 -2.78 3.48
CA GLU A 35 1.19 -2.17 4.61
C GLU A 35 0.99 -0.64 4.60
N HIS A 36 1.15 -0.03 3.44
CA HIS A 36 0.83 1.39 3.26
C HIS A 36 -0.64 1.66 3.57
N GLY A 37 -1.55 0.81 3.11
CA GLY A 37 -2.97 0.87 3.43
C GLY A 37 -3.24 0.85 4.94
N GLY A 38 -2.52 0.05 5.70
CA GLY A 38 -2.59 0.00 7.15
C GLY A 38 -2.12 1.29 7.83
N GLN A 39 -1.08 1.93 7.31
CA GLN A 39 -0.59 3.23 7.79
C GLN A 39 -1.63 4.33 7.53
N LEU A 40 -2.19 4.37 6.33
CA LEU A 40 -3.26 5.30 5.96
C LEU A 40 -4.52 5.11 6.80
N PHE A 41 -4.91 3.84 7.04
CA PHE A 41 -6.03 3.51 7.91
C PHE A 41 -5.82 4.05 9.33
N SER A 42 -4.65 3.85 9.90
CA SER A 42 -4.30 4.35 11.23
C SER A 42 -4.37 5.87 11.31
N ALA A 43 -3.97 6.58 10.27
CA ALA A 43 -3.94 8.03 10.24
C ALA A 43 -5.32 8.67 9.96
N ASN A 44 -6.16 8.01 9.15
CA ASN A 44 -7.37 8.63 8.61
C ASN A 44 -8.68 7.96 9.03
N CYS A 45 -8.65 6.71 9.43
CA CYS A 45 -9.84 5.88 9.62
C CYS A 45 -10.02 5.40 11.06
N ALA A 46 -8.91 5.16 11.76
CA ALA A 46 -8.92 4.53 13.08
C ALA A 46 -9.67 5.35 14.16
N ALA A 47 -9.77 6.66 14.01
CA ALA A 47 -10.54 7.49 14.95
C ALA A 47 -12.01 7.00 15.09
N CYS A 48 -12.61 6.54 14.00
CA CYS A 48 -13.96 5.98 13.98
C CYS A 48 -13.97 4.45 13.91
N HIS A 49 -12.96 3.82 13.29
CA HIS A 49 -12.93 2.39 12.98
C HIS A 49 -11.84 1.62 13.71
N MET A 50 -11.38 2.09 14.85
CA MET A 50 -10.34 1.40 15.64
C MET A 50 -10.69 -0.07 15.87
N GLY A 51 -9.73 -0.95 15.57
CA GLY A 51 -9.91 -2.40 15.72
C GLY A 51 -11.02 -3.00 14.84
N GLY A 52 -11.37 -2.32 13.75
CA GLY A 52 -12.44 -2.75 12.84
C GLY A 52 -13.85 -2.44 13.37
N GLY A 53 -13.96 -1.67 14.42
CA GLY A 53 -15.25 -1.25 14.97
C GLY A 53 -15.87 -0.06 14.24
N TYR A 54 -16.91 0.49 14.81
CA TYR A 54 -17.48 1.76 14.42
C TYR A 54 -18.04 2.46 15.66
N VAL A 55 -17.47 3.61 16.00
CA VAL A 55 -17.78 4.31 17.26
C VAL A 55 -19.24 4.81 17.33
N ILE A 56 -19.89 5.02 16.18
CA ILE A 56 -21.27 5.50 16.11
C ILE A 56 -22.27 4.35 16.19
N SER A 57 -21.91 3.15 15.73
CA SER A 57 -22.81 2.00 15.69
C SER A 57 -22.05 0.68 15.88
N ALA A 58 -22.22 0.06 17.03
CA ALA A 58 -21.57 -1.22 17.34
C ALA A 58 -22.03 -2.39 16.46
N SER A 59 -23.15 -2.24 15.76
CA SER A 59 -23.70 -3.26 14.83
C SER A 59 -23.31 -3.04 13.37
N ARG A 60 -22.48 -2.05 13.09
CA ARG A 60 -22.02 -1.72 11.72
C ARG A 60 -20.50 -1.62 11.68
N THR A 61 -19.85 -2.71 11.99
CA THR A 61 -18.39 -2.79 12.04
C THR A 61 -17.78 -3.07 10.67
N LEU A 62 -16.46 -3.14 10.63
CA LEU A 62 -15.72 -3.59 9.44
C LEU A 62 -15.46 -5.10 9.47
N SER A 63 -16.24 -5.87 10.23
CA SER A 63 -16.22 -7.33 10.11
C SER A 63 -16.78 -7.75 8.75
N GLN A 64 -16.32 -8.87 8.21
CA GLN A 64 -16.80 -9.35 6.91
C GLN A 64 -18.32 -9.54 6.90
N SER A 65 -18.90 -10.04 7.99
CA SER A 65 -20.36 -10.21 8.11
C SER A 65 -21.13 -8.90 8.08
N ASP A 66 -20.61 -7.85 8.72
CA ASP A 66 -21.24 -6.54 8.72
C ASP A 66 -21.07 -5.83 7.37
N LEU A 67 -19.91 -5.97 6.73
CA LEU A 67 -19.68 -5.47 5.37
C LEU A 67 -20.66 -6.14 4.38
N GLN A 68 -20.81 -7.47 4.47
CA GLN A 68 -21.75 -8.21 3.63
C GLN A 68 -23.21 -7.75 3.84
N THR A 69 -23.56 -7.36 5.05
CA THR A 69 -24.95 -6.97 5.41
C THR A 69 -25.23 -5.51 5.05
N HIS A 70 -24.27 -4.62 5.21
CA HIS A 70 -24.51 -3.18 5.22
C HIS A 70 -23.83 -2.39 4.10
N LEU A 71 -22.82 -2.96 3.45
CA LEU A 71 -22.11 -2.30 2.36
C LEU A 71 -22.69 -2.74 1.02
N ASN A 72 -23.21 -1.78 0.27
CA ASN A 72 -23.76 -2.04 -1.06
C ASN A 72 -22.68 -2.63 -1.98
N GLU A 73 -23.08 -3.57 -2.82
CA GLU A 73 -22.21 -4.18 -3.84
C GLU A 73 -21.04 -5.01 -3.28
N TYR A 74 -20.89 -5.10 -1.96
CA TYR A 74 -19.80 -5.90 -1.36
C TYR A 74 -19.81 -7.36 -1.80
N GLY A 75 -20.97 -7.95 -2.03
CA GLY A 75 -21.11 -9.32 -2.52
C GLY A 75 -20.64 -9.53 -3.97
N ASP A 76 -20.54 -8.46 -4.76
CA ASP A 76 -20.13 -8.50 -6.15
C ASP A 76 -18.62 -8.34 -6.28
N ASP A 77 -18.07 -7.31 -5.65
CA ASP A 77 -16.63 -7.08 -5.52
C ASP A 77 -16.32 -6.42 -4.17
N HIS A 78 -15.63 -7.15 -3.30
CA HIS A 78 -15.34 -6.70 -1.95
C HIS A 78 -14.50 -5.43 -1.91
N ILE A 79 -13.42 -5.39 -2.68
CA ILE A 79 -12.47 -4.27 -2.68
C ILE A 79 -13.10 -3.05 -3.32
N GLU A 80 -13.70 -3.20 -4.50
CA GLU A 80 -14.35 -2.10 -5.21
C GLU A 80 -15.46 -1.44 -4.38
N ALA A 81 -16.25 -2.24 -3.67
CA ALA A 81 -17.30 -1.72 -2.78
C ALA A 81 -16.71 -0.89 -1.63
N ILE A 82 -15.59 -1.32 -1.06
CA ILE A 82 -14.89 -0.56 0.01
C ILE A 82 -14.27 0.72 -0.58
N GLU A 83 -13.63 0.67 -1.74
CA GLU A 83 -13.11 1.84 -2.44
C GLU A 83 -14.20 2.87 -2.66
N HIS A 84 -15.31 2.47 -3.25
CA HIS A 84 -16.45 3.34 -3.50
C HIS A 84 -16.98 4.01 -2.22
N GLN A 85 -17.04 3.27 -1.11
CA GLN A 85 -17.45 3.84 0.18
C GLN A 85 -16.45 4.87 0.72
N ILE A 86 -15.16 4.63 0.56
CA ILE A 86 -14.10 5.55 0.96
C ILE A 86 -14.14 6.83 0.12
N GLU A 87 -14.28 6.69 -1.20
CA GLU A 87 -14.36 7.83 -2.11
C GLU A 87 -15.54 8.73 -1.80
N ASN A 88 -16.71 8.16 -1.66
CA ASN A 88 -17.94 8.91 -1.59
C ASN A 88 -18.37 9.27 -0.15
N GLY A 89 -17.94 8.49 0.84
CA GLY A 89 -18.45 8.59 2.20
C GLY A 89 -19.92 8.19 2.30
N LYS A 90 -20.46 8.21 3.49
CA LYS A 90 -21.89 8.02 3.76
C LYS A 90 -22.25 8.47 5.16
N ASN A 91 -23.28 9.28 5.31
CA ASN A 91 -23.73 9.79 6.62
C ASN A 91 -22.57 10.49 7.37
N ALA A 92 -22.18 10.00 8.55
CA ALA A 92 -21.08 10.55 9.34
C ALA A 92 -19.69 10.24 8.78
N MET A 93 -19.55 9.27 7.88
CA MET A 93 -18.28 8.97 7.22
C MET A 93 -18.04 10.00 6.11
N PRO A 94 -16.95 10.79 6.18
CA PRO A 94 -16.65 11.77 5.15
C PRO A 94 -16.18 11.12 3.85
N SER A 95 -16.32 11.84 2.75
CA SER A 95 -15.67 11.50 1.48
C SER A 95 -14.17 11.74 1.57
N PHE A 96 -13.38 10.82 1.05
CA PHE A 96 -11.94 10.96 0.92
C PHE A 96 -11.48 11.28 -0.51
N GLU A 97 -12.41 11.44 -1.44
CA GLU A 97 -12.10 11.94 -2.77
C GLU A 97 -11.34 13.27 -2.68
N GLY A 98 -10.21 13.37 -3.37
CA GLY A 98 -9.35 14.56 -3.33
C GLY A 98 -8.54 14.75 -2.05
N LYS A 99 -8.76 13.94 -1.01
CA LYS A 99 -7.95 13.91 0.22
C LYS A 99 -6.90 12.80 0.21
N LEU A 100 -7.25 11.66 -0.35
CA LEU A 100 -6.36 10.54 -0.64
C LEU A 100 -6.26 10.40 -2.16
N SER A 101 -5.10 9.90 -2.64
CA SER A 101 -4.97 9.54 -4.05
C SER A 101 -5.78 8.27 -4.36
N GLU A 102 -6.05 8.01 -5.62
CA GLU A 102 -6.69 6.76 -6.04
C GLU A 102 -5.91 5.53 -5.54
N GLN A 103 -4.58 5.56 -5.62
CA GLN A 103 -3.75 4.47 -5.12
C GLN A 103 -3.85 4.31 -3.60
N ASP A 104 -3.89 5.41 -2.85
CA ASP A 104 -4.08 5.37 -1.40
C ASP A 104 -5.41 4.70 -1.04
N ILE A 105 -6.47 5.00 -1.77
CA ILE A 105 -7.80 4.40 -1.56
C ILE A 105 -7.78 2.90 -1.84
N VAL A 106 -7.14 2.48 -2.93
CA VAL A 106 -6.93 1.05 -3.26
C VAL A 106 -6.17 0.35 -2.13
N ASP A 107 -5.09 0.94 -1.64
CA ASP A 107 -4.27 0.35 -0.59
C ASP A 107 -5.05 0.21 0.73
N VAL A 108 -5.82 1.23 1.12
CA VAL A 108 -6.68 1.18 2.32
C VAL A 108 -7.78 0.14 2.15
N ALA A 109 -8.44 0.09 1.00
CA ALA A 109 -9.51 -0.87 0.74
C ALA A 109 -9.01 -2.32 0.84
N ALA A 110 -7.84 -2.59 0.26
CA ALA A 110 -7.21 -3.91 0.36
C ALA A 110 -6.80 -4.26 1.80
N TYR A 111 -6.32 -3.30 2.57
CA TYR A 111 -6.04 -3.50 4.00
C TYR A 111 -7.31 -3.85 4.78
N VAL A 112 -8.39 -3.11 4.58
CA VAL A 112 -9.68 -3.36 5.25
C VAL A 112 -10.21 -4.75 4.90
N GLU A 113 -10.20 -5.13 3.62
CA GLU A 113 -10.66 -6.44 3.19
C GLU A 113 -9.82 -7.56 3.80
N LEU A 114 -8.50 -7.43 3.77
CA LEU A 114 -7.61 -8.42 4.39
C LEU A 114 -7.92 -8.60 5.89
N LYS A 115 -8.16 -7.50 6.61
CA LYS A 115 -8.51 -7.54 8.03
C LYS A 115 -9.91 -8.11 8.27
N ALA A 116 -10.85 -7.82 7.39
CA ALA A 116 -12.20 -8.39 7.44
C ALA A 116 -12.17 -9.91 7.28
N GLU A 117 -11.40 -10.40 6.30
CA GLU A 117 -11.24 -11.84 6.05
C GLU A 117 -10.54 -12.58 7.19
N LYS A 118 -9.46 -12.02 7.71
CA LYS A 118 -8.64 -12.64 8.77
C LYS A 118 -9.18 -12.41 10.18
N GLY A 119 -10.14 -11.53 10.33
CA GLY A 119 -10.59 -11.02 11.61
C GLY A 119 -9.71 -9.87 12.13
N TRP A 120 -10.36 -8.84 12.63
CA TRP A 120 -9.70 -7.71 13.27
C TRP A 120 -9.16 -8.14 14.62
N GLN A 121 -7.86 -8.22 14.74
CA GLN A 121 -7.21 -8.47 16.03
C GLN A 121 -7.03 -7.15 16.77
N ARG A 122 -7.36 -7.18 18.02
CA ARG A 122 -7.22 -6.06 18.95
C ARG A 122 -5.83 -6.05 19.57
#